data_0e3cd704463ef9c4d5ac7fab01e063f5
#
_entry.id   0e3cd704463ef9c4d5ac7fab01e063f5
#
_cell.length_a   1.000
_cell.length_b   1.000
_cell.length_c   1.000
_cell.angle_alpha   90.00
_cell.angle_beta   90.00
_cell.angle_gamma   90.00
#
_symmetry.space_group_name_H-M   'P 1'
#
loop_
_entity.id
_entity.type
_entity.pdbx_description
1 polymer ?
#
loop_
_entity_poly.entity_id
_entity_poly.type
_entity_poly.pdbx_seq_one_letter_code
_entity_poly.pdbx_strand_id
1 'polypeptide(L)'
;MFKHKLDLNIPEIKAKTTDGIRLYETPEGKFYPSITTVLKNRGKEGLFEWRERVGEDVANYVARKSATRGTQVHHFCEKYLDNGYENKDWNEYKKGRFLSYCLFSQLKPYLDECIGLVHCQEQTLWHNFYKIAGRVDCIAEWDGVLSVIDFKTSTKEREDSWNENYYIQASAYAEMYQERTLQEIEQIVILVVTEDGTVQEFVKKKNQYLHLLDKELNMYYLSLIHISEPTRPAI
;
A
#
# COMPACT_ATOMS: atom_id res chain seq x y z
N MET A 1 22.88 2.77 8.91
CA MET A 1 22.44 3.95 8.09
C MET A 1 22.15 3.46 6.67
N PHE A 2 20.94 3.69 6.21
CA PHE A 2 20.49 3.25 4.89
C PHE A 2 21.05 4.14 3.79
N LYS A 3 21.38 3.54 2.64
CA LYS A 3 21.79 4.25 1.45
C LYS A 3 20.57 4.59 0.59
N HIS A 4 20.55 5.78 0.02
CA HIS A 4 19.45 6.24 -0.83
C HIS A 4 19.92 6.51 -2.24
N LYS A 5 19.08 6.17 -3.23
CA LYS A 5 19.27 6.52 -4.62
C LYS A 5 18.98 8.01 -4.82
N LEU A 6 19.94 8.74 -5.36
CA LEU A 6 19.86 10.20 -5.47
C LEU A 6 19.19 10.72 -6.75
N ASP A 7 19.10 9.90 -7.79
CA ASP A 7 18.72 10.35 -9.15
C ASP A 7 17.32 9.91 -9.60
N LEU A 8 16.39 9.77 -8.65
CA LEU A 8 15.02 9.38 -8.98
C LEU A 8 14.17 10.62 -9.30
N ASN A 9 14.04 10.96 -10.60
CA ASN A 9 13.26 12.10 -11.08
C ASN A 9 11.79 11.70 -11.38
N ILE A 10 11.03 11.25 -10.37
CA ILE A 10 9.60 11.01 -10.50
C ILE A 10 8.86 12.19 -9.84
N PRO A 11 8.07 12.97 -10.58
CA PRO A 11 7.34 14.09 -9.99
C PRO A 11 6.28 13.60 -9.01
N GLU A 12 6.11 14.34 -7.91
CA GLU A 12 5.03 14.08 -6.96
C GLU A 12 3.69 14.50 -7.57
N ILE A 13 2.71 13.58 -7.56
CA ILE A 13 1.36 13.85 -8.03
C ILE A 13 0.37 13.93 -6.85
N LYS A 14 -0.62 14.82 -6.96
CA LYS A 14 -1.57 15.09 -5.89
C LYS A 14 -2.80 14.19 -5.99
N ALA A 15 -3.22 13.65 -4.85
CA ALA A 15 -4.48 12.93 -4.74
C ALA A 15 -5.62 13.86 -4.29
N LYS A 16 -6.80 13.67 -4.89
CA LYS A 16 -8.06 14.27 -4.44
C LYS A 16 -9.07 13.14 -4.20
N THR A 17 -9.76 13.19 -3.07
CA THR A 17 -10.84 12.24 -2.77
C THR A 17 -12.17 12.94 -2.89
N THR A 18 -13.04 12.42 -3.76
CA THR A 18 -14.41 12.91 -3.96
C THR A 18 -15.34 11.70 -3.95
N ASP A 19 -16.38 11.72 -3.14
CA ASP A 19 -17.38 10.65 -2.98
C ASP A 19 -16.76 9.27 -2.68
N GLY A 20 -15.68 9.26 -1.90
CA GLY A 20 -14.95 8.05 -1.50
C GLY A 20 -14.09 7.43 -2.61
N ILE A 21 -13.94 8.11 -3.75
CA ILE A 21 -13.04 7.75 -4.84
C ILE A 21 -11.79 8.63 -4.75
N ARG A 22 -10.63 7.99 -4.60
CA ARG A 22 -9.33 8.68 -4.58
C ARG A 22 -8.74 8.70 -5.98
N LEU A 23 -8.62 9.88 -6.56
CA LEU A 23 -8.04 10.13 -7.88
C LEU A 23 -6.71 10.88 -7.75
N TYR A 24 -5.77 10.56 -8.61
CA TYR A 24 -4.50 11.26 -8.76
C TYR A 24 -4.47 11.99 -10.10
N GLU A 25 -4.03 13.24 -10.09
CA GLU A 25 -3.83 14.02 -11.30
C GLU A 25 -2.39 13.85 -11.78
N THR A 26 -2.22 13.29 -12.99
CA THR A 26 -0.90 13.11 -13.61
C THR A 26 -0.35 14.44 -14.15
N PRO A 27 0.95 14.55 -14.44
CA PRO A 27 1.53 15.75 -15.04
C PRO A 27 0.88 16.16 -16.38
N GLU A 28 0.28 15.18 -17.09
CA GLU A 28 -0.44 15.40 -18.36
C GLU A 28 -1.90 15.79 -18.15
N GLY A 29 -2.33 16.05 -16.91
CA GLY A 29 -3.71 16.45 -16.58
C GLY A 29 -4.73 15.31 -16.64
N LYS A 30 -4.30 14.05 -16.61
CA LYS A 30 -5.18 12.88 -16.56
C LYS A 30 -5.48 12.51 -15.11
N PHE A 31 -6.69 12.00 -14.86
CA PHE A 31 -7.12 11.56 -13.54
C PHE A 31 -7.18 10.04 -13.48
N TYR A 32 -6.37 9.43 -12.61
CA TYR A 32 -6.33 8.00 -12.42
C TYR A 32 -6.78 7.61 -11.01
N PRO A 33 -7.64 6.57 -10.86
CA PRO A 33 -8.01 6.04 -9.56
C PRO A 33 -6.81 5.46 -8.84
N SER A 34 -6.82 5.52 -7.50
CA SER A 34 -5.82 4.78 -6.74
C SER A 34 -6.04 3.27 -6.90
N ILE A 35 -4.94 2.50 -6.92
CA ILE A 35 -5.03 1.04 -6.90
C ILE A 35 -5.89 0.52 -5.72
N THR A 36 -5.82 1.17 -4.57
CA THR A 36 -6.67 0.83 -3.42
C THR A 36 -8.15 1.12 -3.67
N THR A 37 -8.49 2.11 -4.52
CA THR A 37 -9.88 2.35 -4.97
C THR A 37 -10.34 1.23 -5.89
N VAL A 38 -9.51 0.79 -6.82
CA VAL A 38 -9.82 -0.33 -7.74
C VAL A 38 -10.08 -1.62 -6.94
N LEU A 39 -9.24 -1.93 -5.97
CA LEU A 39 -9.34 -3.14 -5.15
C LEU A 39 -10.40 -3.06 -4.03
N LYS A 40 -11.03 -1.90 -3.83
CA LYS A 40 -11.96 -1.65 -2.70
C LYS A 40 -13.12 -2.63 -2.62
N ASN A 41 -13.55 -3.19 -3.74
CA ASN A 41 -14.72 -4.09 -3.78
C ASN A 41 -14.35 -5.55 -3.51
N ARG A 42 -13.10 -5.89 -3.53
CA ARG A 42 -12.60 -7.24 -3.33
C ARG A 42 -12.69 -7.63 -1.85
N GLY A 43 -13.30 -8.76 -1.55
CA GLY A 43 -13.42 -9.28 -0.18
C GLY A 43 -14.43 -8.56 0.73
N LYS A 44 -15.37 -7.78 0.16
CA LYS A 44 -16.38 -7.06 0.94
C LYS A 44 -17.37 -7.98 1.67
N GLU A 45 -17.68 -9.16 1.15
CA GLU A 45 -18.69 -10.05 1.73
C GLU A 45 -18.33 -10.41 3.17
N GLY A 46 -17.16 -10.94 3.43
CA GLY A 46 -16.72 -11.28 4.79
C GLY A 46 -16.61 -10.07 5.73
N LEU A 47 -16.27 -8.87 5.18
CA LEU A 47 -16.28 -7.63 5.96
C LEU A 47 -17.70 -7.21 6.34
N PHE A 48 -18.66 -7.36 5.42
CA PHE A 48 -20.06 -7.03 5.67
C PHE A 48 -20.65 -7.96 6.76
N GLU A 49 -20.50 -9.28 6.63
CA GLU A 49 -20.93 -10.26 7.63
C GLU A 49 -20.31 -10.00 9.01
N TRP A 50 -19.02 -9.65 9.05
CA TRP A 50 -18.35 -9.29 10.29
C TRP A 50 -18.96 -8.02 10.90
N ARG A 51 -19.23 -6.98 10.09
CA ARG A 51 -19.86 -5.73 10.56
C ARG A 51 -21.25 -5.96 11.13
N GLU A 52 -22.06 -6.77 10.46
CA GLU A 52 -23.38 -7.14 10.98
C GLU A 52 -23.30 -7.86 12.33
N ARG A 53 -22.34 -8.79 12.48
CA ARG A 53 -22.16 -9.56 13.71
C ARG A 53 -21.70 -8.70 14.90
N VAL A 54 -20.78 -7.76 14.71
CA VAL A 54 -20.22 -6.96 15.82
C VAL A 54 -20.96 -5.65 16.06
N GLY A 55 -21.78 -5.21 15.12
CA GLY A 55 -22.45 -3.92 15.13
C GLY A 55 -21.61 -2.78 14.58
N GLU A 56 -22.29 -1.74 14.09
CA GLU A 56 -21.66 -0.65 13.35
C GLU A 56 -20.67 0.16 14.18
N ASP A 57 -21.01 0.48 15.44
CA ASP A 57 -20.15 1.28 16.33
C ASP A 57 -18.83 0.57 16.63
N VAL A 58 -18.90 -0.74 16.94
CA VAL A 58 -17.70 -1.55 17.18
C VAL A 58 -16.87 -1.66 15.93
N ALA A 59 -17.49 -1.93 14.77
CA ALA A 59 -16.80 -2.04 13.51
C ALA A 59 -16.09 -0.72 13.12
N ASN A 60 -16.75 0.42 13.31
CA ASN A 60 -16.17 1.74 13.05
C ASN A 60 -15.03 2.08 14.02
N TYR A 61 -15.15 1.70 15.29
CA TYR A 61 -14.09 1.85 16.27
C TYR A 61 -12.84 1.04 15.89
N VAL A 62 -13.02 -0.25 15.56
CA VAL A 62 -11.93 -1.15 15.14
C VAL A 62 -11.27 -0.64 13.88
N ALA A 63 -12.05 -0.22 12.88
CA ALA A 63 -11.52 0.33 11.63
C ALA A 63 -10.66 1.58 11.86
N ARG A 64 -11.13 2.52 12.69
CA ARG A 64 -10.36 3.74 13.04
C ARG A 64 -9.07 3.41 13.77
N LYS A 65 -9.13 2.52 14.78
CA LYS A 65 -7.92 2.08 15.50
C LYS A 65 -6.90 1.43 14.58
N SER A 66 -7.34 0.53 13.72
CA SER A 66 -6.47 -0.16 12.75
C SER A 66 -5.83 0.81 11.76
N ALA A 67 -6.62 1.76 11.22
CA ALA A 67 -6.09 2.78 10.31
C ALA A 67 -5.07 3.69 11.00
N THR A 68 -5.35 4.16 12.22
CA THR A 68 -4.42 5.01 12.99
C THR A 68 -3.12 4.25 13.30
N ARG A 69 -3.22 3.00 13.76
CA ARG A 69 -2.07 2.14 14.04
C ARG A 69 -1.23 1.94 12.76
N GLY A 70 -1.87 1.59 11.65
CA GLY A 70 -1.19 1.40 10.36
C GLY A 70 -0.42 2.64 9.95
N THR A 71 -1.08 3.81 9.89
CA THR A 71 -0.44 5.09 9.53
C THR A 71 0.76 5.41 10.43
N GLN A 72 0.65 5.14 11.74
CA GLN A 72 1.74 5.42 12.67
C GLN A 72 2.93 4.47 12.46
N VAL A 73 2.70 3.18 12.18
CA VAL A 73 3.78 2.22 11.90
C VAL A 73 4.48 2.58 10.60
N HIS A 74 3.74 2.88 9.52
CA HIS A 74 4.33 3.33 8.25
C HIS A 74 5.22 4.56 8.45
N HIS A 75 4.75 5.55 9.22
CA HIS A 75 5.56 6.74 9.50
C HIS A 75 6.84 6.43 10.29
N PHE A 76 6.80 5.49 11.24
CA PHE A 76 8.01 5.03 11.91
C PHE A 76 8.99 4.34 10.95
N CYS A 77 8.49 3.49 10.04
CA CYS A 77 9.32 2.84 9.02
C CYS A 77 9.94 3.90 8.08
N GLU A 78 9.14 4.83 7.56
CA GLU A 78 9.58 5.94 6.72
C GLU A 78 10.72 6.72 7.38
N LYS A 79 10.49 7.23 8.60
CA LYS A 79 11.49 8.00 9.34
C LYS A 79 12.75 7.21 9.67
N TYR A 80 12.60 5.93 9.94
CA TYR A 80 13.72 5.06 10.21
C TYR A 80 14.59 4.87 8.95
N LEU A 81 13.97 4.55 7.85
CA LEU A 81 14.65 4.39 6.56
C LEU A 81 15.26 5.71 6.06
N ASP A 82 14.67 6.86 6.38
CA ASP A 82 15.25 8.19 6.16
C ASP A 82 16.45 8.53 7.07
N ASN A 83 16.92 7.57 7.87
CA ASN A 83 17.97 7.75 8.86
C ASN A 83 17.62 8.76 9.97
N GLY A 84 16.35 8.98 10.22
CA GLY A 84 15.84 9.90 11.25
C GLY A 84 15.67 9.28 12.64
N TYR A 85 16.17 8.06 12.86
CA TYR A 85 16.03 7.35 14.12
C TYR A 85 16.64 8.12 15.30
N GLU A 86 15.84 8.22 16.39
CA GLU A 86 16.20 8.92 17.64
C GLU A 86 16.57 10.41 17.51
N ASN A 87 16.32 11.04 16.38
CA ASN A 87 16.41 12.49 16.28
C ASN A 87 15.27 13.18 17.06
N LYS A 88 15.27 14.52 17.09
CA LYS A 88 14.26 15.31 17.82
C LYS A 88 12.83 15.01 17.33
N ASP A 89 12.65 14.94 16.01
CA ASP A 89 11.33 14.72 15.40
C ASP A 89 10.81 13.30 15.66
N TRP A 90 11.69 12.30 15.62
CA TRP A 90 11.41 10.93 16.03
C TRP A 90 10.90 10.85 17.46
N ASN A 91 11.66 11.44 18.38
CA ASN A 91 11.34 11.40 19.82
C ASN A 91 10.03 12.14 20.14
N GLU A 92 9.74 13.21 19.42
CA GLU A 92 8.46 13.91 19.53
C GLU A 92 7.31 13.07 18.97
N TYR A 93 7.49 12.47 17.78
CA TYR A 93 6.49 11.62 17.16
C TYR A 93 6.16 10.36 17.99
N LYS A 94 7.15 9.79 18.67
CA LYS A 94 6.99 8.60 19.54
C LYS A 94 6.06 8.84 20.72
N LYS A 95 5.94 10.09 21.19
CA LYS A 95 5.11 10.45 22.36
C LYS A 95 3.64 10.07 22.11
N GLY A 96 3.06 9.29 23.02
CA GLY A 96 1.67 8.86 22.96
C GLY A 96 1.35 7.77 21.90
N ARG A 97 2.37 7.21 21.23
CA ARG A 97 2.22 6.17 20.20
C ARG A 97 2.93 4.86 20.55
N PHE A 98 2.82 4.47 21.82
CA PHE A 98 3.59 3.35 22.38
C PHE A 98 3.38 2.05 21.62
N LEU A 99 2.12 1.63 21.37
CA LEU A 99 1.83 0.40 20.64
C LEU A 99 2.46 0.41 19.24
N SER A 100 2.25 1.47 18.47
CA SER A 100 2.80 1.58 17.12
C SER A 100 4.32 1.60 17.10
N TYR A 101 4.94 2.19 18.12
CA TYR A 101 6.39 2.13 18.31
C TYR A 101 6.87 0.70 18.63
N CYS A 102 6.16 -0.04 19.49
CA CYS A 102 6.48 -1.45 19.76
C CYS A 102 6.39 -2.30 18.50
N LEU A 103 5.35 -2.10 17.69
CA LEU A 103 5.19 -2.82 16.41
C LEU A 103 6.32 -2.48 15.44
N PHE A 104 6.65 -1.21 15.28
CA PHE A 104 7.83 -0.80 14.51
C PHE A 104 9.11 -1.45 15.03
N SER A 105 9.30 -1.54 16.34
CA SER A 105 10.48 -2.13 16.95
C SER A 105 10.64 -3.61 16.62
N GLN A 106 9.56 -4.32 16.32
CA GLN A 106 9.60 -5.70 15.81
C GLN A 106 10.00 -5.75 14.33
N LEU A 107 9.60 -4.76 13.52
CA LEU A 107 9.99 -4.66 12.11
C LEU A 107 11.45 -4.26 11.94
N LYS A 108 11.98 -3.44 12.86
CA LYS A 108 13.31 -2.84 12.77
C LYS A 108 14.43 -3.83 12.44
N PRO A 109 14.53 -5.03 13.09
CA PRO A 109 15.57 -6.01 12.76
C PRO A 109 15.52 -6.47 11.29
N TYR A 110 14.32 -6.69 10.75
CA TYR A 110 14.14 -7.08 9.34
C TYR A 110 14.60 -5.97 8.40
N LEU A 111 14.27 -4.71 8.74
CA LEU A 111 14.73 -3.55 7.95
C LEU A 111 16.26 -3.45 7.98
N ASP A 112 16.89 -3.68 9.14
CA ASP A 112 18.34 -3.60 9.29
C ASP A 112 19.07 -4.71 8.53
N GLU A 113 18.48 -5.90 8.47
CA GLU A 113 19.10 -7.09 7.87
C GLU A 113 18.90 -7.13 6.36
N CYS A 114 17.68 -6.87 5.89
CA CYS A 114 17.29 -7.17 4.51
C CYS A 114 17.35 -5.95 3.58
N ILE A 115 17.24 -4.70 4.11
CA ILE A 115 17.21 -3.51 3.24
C ILE A 115 18.62 -3.05 2.85
N GLY A 116 18.86 -3.04 1.54
CA GLY A 116 20.06 -2.46 0.92
C GLY A 116 19.87 -1.01 0.48
N LEU A 117 19.95 -0.75 -0.84
CA LEU A 117 19.74 0.57 -1.42
C LEU A 117 18.24 0.93 -1.47
N VAL A 118 17.85 2.02 -0.81
CA VAL A 118 16.49 2.57 -0.88
C VAL A 118 16.36 3.42 -2.12
N HIS A 119 15.43 3.08 -3.00
CA HIS A 119 15.14 3.84 -4.22
C HIS A 119 14.15 4.97 -3.97
N CYS A 120 13.05 4.70 -3.29
CA CYS A 120 12.09 5.72 -2.86
C CYS A 120 11.21 5.22 -1.72
N GLN A 121 10.62 6.18 -1.00
CA GLN A 121 9.63 5.95 0.05
C GLN A 121 8.47 6.92 -0.14
N GLU A 122 7.25 6.50 0.24
CA GLU A 122 6.03 7.32 0.17
C GLU A 122 5.87 8.05 -1.18
N GLN A 123 6.48 7.52 -2.25
CA GLN A 123 6.47 8.10 -3.57
C GLN A 123 5.14 7.85 -4.27
N THR A 124 4.58 8.89 -4.86
CA THR A 124 3.44 8.73 -5.75
C THR A 124 3.87 8.22 -7.12
N LEU A 125 3.17 7.21 -7.60
CA LEU A 125 3.43 6.54 -8.87
C LEU A 125 2.14 6.43 -9.67
N TRP A 126 2.25 6.31 -11.00
CA TRP A 126 1.13 6.05 -11.89
C TRP A 126 1.55 5.23 -13.10
N HIS A 127 0.57 4.58 -13.72
CA HIS A 127 0.75 3.79 -14.95
C HIS A 127 -0.23 4.24 -16.01
N ASN A 128 0.27 4.69 -17.17
CA ASN A 128 -0.56 5.27 -18.23
C ASN A 128 -1.40 4.22 -18.96
N PHE A 129 -0.88 3.03 -19.17
CA PHE A 129 -1.62 1.94 -19.83
C PHE A 129 -2.74 1.41 -18.92
N TYR A 130 -2.45 1.09 -17.67
CA TYR A 130 -3.44 0.64 -16.69
C TYR A 130 -4.35 1.75 -16.17
N LYS A 131 -3.99 3.01 -16.39
CA LYS A 131 -4.71 4.22 -15.93
C LYS A 131 -4.97 4.21 -14.43
N ILE A 132 -4.00 3.77 -13.66
CA ILE A 132 -4.03 3.72 -12.19
C ILE A 132 -2.88 4.51 -11.60
N ALA A 133 -3.02 4.88 -10.34
CA ALA A 133 -1.98 5.54 -9.57
C ALA A 133 -2.00 5.08 -8.11
N GLY A 134 -1.02 5.53 -7.33
CA GLY A 134 -1.00 5.28 -5.89
C GLY A 134 0.26 5.81 -5.25
N ARG A 135 0.36 5.61 -3.95
CA ARG A 135 1.54 5.93 -3.16
C ARG A 135 2.11 4.63 -2.63
N VAL A 136 3.33 4.32 -3.04
CA VAL A 136 4.07 3.14 -2.58
C VAL A 136 4.74 3.43 -1.24
N ASP A 137 4.74 2.46 -0.32
CA ASP A 137 5.39 2.63 0.97
C ASP A 137 6.92 2.71 0.82
N CYS A 138 7.52 1.71 0.16
CA CYS A 138 8.96 1.67 -0.07
C CYS A 138 9.30 0.86 -1.34
N ILE A 139 10.29 1.33 -2.08
CA ILE A 139 10.99 0.57 -3.12
C ILE A 139 12.46 0.56 -2.75
N ALA A 140 13.00 -0.62 -2.49
CA ALA A 140 14.37 -0.82 -2.05
C ALA A 140 14.89 -2.20 -2.45
N GLU A 141 16.19 -2.42 -2.34
CA GLU A 141 16.72 -3.78 -2.35
C GLU A 141 16.30 -4.50 -1.07
N TRP A 142 15.69 -5.68 -1.23
CA TRP A 142 15.38 -6.63 -0.17
C TRP A 142 16.19 -7.90 -0.42
N ASP A 143 17.10 -8.24 0.48
CA ASP A 143 18.11 -9.30 0.29
C ASP A 143 18.88 -9.18 -1.04
N GLY A 144 19.22 -7.93 -1.40
CA GLY A 144 19.93 -7.61 -2.64
C GLY A 144 19.10 -7.63 -3.91
N VAL A 145 17.78 -7.84 -3.84
CA VAL A 145 16.85 -7.84 -4.98
C VAL A 145 15.95 -6.61 -4.94
N LEU A 146 15.91 -5.82 -6.02
CA LEU A 146 15.03 -4.64 -6.09
C LEU A 146 13.56 -5.07 -5.96
N SER A 147 12.87 -4.50 -4.97
CA SER A 147 11.56 -4.96 -4.51
C SER A 147 10.62 -3.79 -4.21
N VAL A 148 9.32 -4.02 -4.39
CA VAL A 148 8.28 -3.24 -3.72
C VAL A 148 8.07 -3.83 -2.34
N ILE A 149 8.19 -3.00 -1.30
CA ILE A 149 8.01 -3.39 0.10
C ILE A 149 6.81 -2.64 0.65
N ASP A 150 5.85 -3.38 1.22
CA ASP A 150 4.59 -2.84 1.73
C ASP A 150 4.42 -3.29 3.19
N PHE A 151 4.24 -2.31 4.09
CA PHE A 151 4.12 -2.54 5.53
C PHE A 151 2.66 -2.69 5.94
N LYS A 152 2.35 -3.74 6.69
CA LYS A 152 1.00 -4.01 7.16
C LYS A 152 0.99 -4.29 8.65
N THR A 153 -0.09 -3.88 9.31
CA THR A 153 -0.34 -4.22 10.71
C THR A 153 -1.57 -5.11 10.82
N SER A 154 -1.51 -6.10 11.69
CA SER A 154 -2.61 -7.01 11.97
C SER A 154 -2.80 -7.19 13.49
N THR A 155 -3.96 -7.66 13.92
CA THR A 155 -4.18 -8.05 15.31
C THR A 155 -3.65 -9.46 15.62
N LYS A 156 -3.50 -10.29 14.58
CA LYS A 156 -3.01 -11.67 14.67
C LYS A 156 -2.33 -12.05 13.37
N GLU A 157 -1.64 -13.16 13.39
CA GLU A 157 -1.03 -13.75 12.20
C GLU A 157 -2.03 -13.94 11.07
N ARG A 158 -1.55 -13.83 9.85
CA ARG A 158 -2.33 -13.96 8.63
C ARG A 158 -1.90 -15.19 7.86
N GLU A 159 -2.85 -15.88 7.28
CA GLU A 159 -2.56 -16.88 6.27
C GLU A 159 -2.14 -16.22 4.95
N ASP A 160 -1.27 -16.88 4.21
CA ASP A 160 -0.74 -16.37 2.94
C ASP A 160 -1.84 -15.92 1.98
N SER A 161 -2.89 -16.74 1.83
CA SER A 161 -4.03 -16.47 0.96
C SER A 161 -4.81 -15.20 1.30
N TRP A 162 -4.77 -14.74 2.55
CA TRP A 162 -5.46 -13.51 2.98
C TRP A 162 -4.74 -12.23 2.53
N ASN A 163 -3.52 -12.35 2.02
CA ASN A 163 -2.71 -11.23 1.58
C ASN A 163 -2.81 -10.95 0.06
N GLU A 164 -3.61 -11.71 -0.68
CA GLU A 164 -3.68 -11.60 -2.14
C GLU A 164 -3.94 -10.17 -2.63
N ASN A 165 -4.80 -9.39 -1.93
CA ASN A 165 -5.01 -7.98 -2.25
C ASN A 165 -3.74 -7.13 -2.11
N TYR A 166 -2.88 -7.43 -1.14
CA TYR A 166 -1.61 -6.74 -0.95
C TYR A 166 -0.62 -7.13 -2.05
N TYR A 167 -0.63 -8.39 -2.48
CA TYR A 167 0.21 -8.83 -3.59
C TYR A 167 -0.17 -8.16 -4.91
N ILE A 168 -1.48 -8.03 -5.21
CA ILE A 168 -1.96 -7.30 -6.38
C ILE A 168 -1.57 -5.82 -6.29
N GLN A 169 -1.74 -5.20 -5.14
CA GLN A 169 -1.38 -3.80 -4.89
C GLN A 169 0.12 -3.57 -5.10
N ALA A 170 0.98 -4.39 -4.51
CA ALA A 170 2.43 -4.29 -4.65
C ALA A 170 2.89 -4.57 -6.10
N SER A 171 2.26 -5.53 -6.78
CA SER A 171 2.52 -5.79 -8.21
C SER A 171 2.16 -4.60 -9.09
N ALA A 172 1.06 -3.91 -8.80
CA ALA A 172 0.69 -2.69 -9.50
C ALA A 172 1.73 -1.56 -9.29
N TYR A 173 2.27 -1.42 -8.08
CA TYR A 173 3.36 -0.45 -7.81
C TYR A 173 4.65 -0.81 -8.55
N ALA A 174 4.97 -2.09 -8.67
CA ALA A 174 6.13 -2.54 -9.45
C ALA A 174 5.98 -2.14 -10.92
N GLU A 175 4.80 -2.34 -11.53
CA GLU A 175 4.51 -1.91 -12.90
C GLU A 175 4.56 -0.38 -13.06
N MET A 176 3.97 0.37 -12.11
CA MET A 176 4.04 1.84 -12.11
C MET A 176 5.50 2.34 -12.05
N TYR A 177 6.32 1.74 -11.19
CA TYR A 177 7.72 2.11 -11.05
C TYR A 177 8.51 1.78 -12.33
N GLN A 178 8.30 0.60 -12.90
CA GLN A 178 8.95 0.19 -14.14
C GLN A 178 8.61 1.14 -15.30
N GLU A 179 7.35 1.57 -15.44
CA GLU A 179 6.96 2.53 -16.47
C GLU A 179 7.65 3.90 -16.29
N ARG A 180 7.90 4.34 -15.06
CA ARG A 180 8.51 5.65 -14.75
C ARG A 180 10.04 5.65 -14.84
N THR A 181 10.68 4.50 -14.56
CA THR A 181 12.14 4.43 -14.41
C THR A 181 12.83 3.52 -15.42
N LEU A 182 12.07 2.71 -16.15
CA LEU A 182 12.56 1.63 -17.02
C LEU A 182 13.33 0.54 -16.24
N GLN A 183 13.26 0.53 -14.91
CA GLN A 183 13.85 -0.50 -14.06
C GLN A 183 12.79 -1.53 -13.68
N GLU A 184 13.03 -2.78 -14.03
CA GLU A 184 12.14 -3.88 -13.72
C GLU A 184 12.23 -4.24 -12.24
N ILE A 185 11.08 -4.49 -11.63
CA ILE A 185 10.95 -5.08 -10.31
C ILE A 185 10.20 -6.40 -10.45
N GLU A 186 10.83 -7.50 -10.11
CA GLU A 186 10.18 -8.81 -10.13
C GLU A 186 9.64 -9.23 -8.76
N GLN A 187 10.27 -8.76 -7.69
CA GLN A 187 10.00 -9.15 -6.32
C GLN A 187 9.10 -8.15 -5.60
N ILE A 188 8.12 -8.69 -4.88
CA ILE A 188 7.27 -7.93 -3.96
C ILE A 188 7.36 -8.54 -2.57
N VAL A 189 7.39 -7.69 -1.56
CA VAL A 189 7.54 -8.09 -0.14
C VAL A 189 6.43 -7.45 0.68
N ILE A 190 5.67 -8.26 1.37
CA ILE A 190 4.68 -7.78 2.33
C ILE A 190 5.15 -8.15 3.72
N LEU A 191 5.42 -7.14 4.54
CA LEU A 191 5.76 -7.29 5.95
C LEU A 191 4.56 -7.03 6.83
N VAL A 192 4.10 -8.05 7.52
CA VAL A 192 2.98 -7.94 8.45
C VAL A 192 3.48 -8.04 9.88
N VAL A 193 3.30 -6.98 10.66
CA VAL A 193 3.56 -7.02 12.11
C VAL A 193 2.25 -7.13 12.87
N THR A 194 2.20 -8.01 13.86
CA THR A 194 1.02 -8.32 14.64
C THR A 194 1.09 -7.75 16.05
N GLU A 195 -0.07 -7.56 16.72
CA GLU A 195 -0.12 -7.00 18.07
C GLU A 195 0.51 -7.92 19.13
N ASP A 196 0.67 -9.21 18.85
CA ASP A 196 1.41 -10.17 19.70
C ASP A 196 2.93 -10.14 19.49
N GLY A 197 3.42 -9.30 18.54
CA GLY A 197 4.83 -9.10 18.28
C GLY A 197 5.42 -9.99 17.19
N THR A 198 4.62 -10.83 16.53
CA THR A 198 5.09 -11.64 15.39
C THR A 198 5.28 -10.76 14.16
N VAL A 199 6.36 -10.99 13.42
CA VAL A 199 6.56 -10.43 12.09
C VAL A 199 6.49 -11.56 11.07
N GLN A 200 5.61 -11.41 10.10
CA GLN A 200 5.48 -12.34 8.97
C GLN A 200 6.00 -11.65 7.72
N GLU A 201 6.89 -12.33 7.02
CA GLU A 201 7.47 -11.91 5.76
C GLU A 201 6.90 -12.75 4.62
N PHE A 202 6.31 -12.10 3.63
CA PHE A 202 5.79 -12.74 2.45
C PHE A 202 6.49 -12.20 1.20
N VAL A 203 7.45 -12.96 0.69
CA VAL A 203 8.18 -12.65 -0.55
C VAL A 203 7.53 -13.38 -1.71
N LYS A 204 7.15 -12.64 -2.75
CA LYS A 204 6.44 -13.16 -3.93
C LYS A 204 7.03 -12.57 -5.22
N LYS A 205 6.71 -13.21 -6.35
CA LYS A 205 6.98 -12.67 -7.69
C LYS A 205 5.75 -11.91 -8.20
N LYS A 206 5.93 -10.66 -8.64
CA LYS A 206 4.83 -9.84 -9.17
C LYS A 206 4.01 -10.52 -10.26
N ASN A 207 4.69 -11.27 -11.15
CA ASN A 207 4.06 -11.93 -12.30
C ASN A 207 2.98 -12.95 -11.90
N GLN A 208 3.01 -13.45 -10.68
CA GLN A 208 1.98 -14.34 -10.16
C GLN A 208 0.63 -13.64 -9.99
N TYR A 209 0.61 -12.30 -9.90
CA TYR A 209 -0.58 -11.51 -9.56
C TYR A 209 -1.02 -10.53 -10.65
N LEU A 210 -0.25 -10.37 -11.74
CA LEU A 210 -0.60 -9.44 -12.83
C LEU A 210 -1.93 -9.82 -13.51
N HIS A 211 -2.20 -11.11 -13.69
CA HIS A 211 -3.47 -11.55 -14.27
C HIS A 211 -4.68 -11.20 -13.38
N LEU A 212 -4.48 -11.16 -12.05
CA LEU A 212 -5.51 -10.71 -11.10
C LEU A 212 -5.66 -9.19 -11.15
N LEU A 213 -4.55 -8.45 -11.28
CA LEU A 213 -4.59 -7.01 -11.50
C LEU A 213 -5.40 -6.66 -12.75
N ASP A 214 -5.13 -7.31 -13.88
CA ASP A 214 -5.88 -7.12 -15.13
C ASP A 214 -7.37 -7.39 -14.95
N LYS A 215 -7.72 -8.46 -14.26
CA LYS A 215 -9.11 -8.81 -13.95
C LYS A 215 -9.81 -7.71 -13.14
N GLU A 216 -9.19 -7.22 -12.06
CA GLU A 216 -9.77 -6.19 -11.19
C GLU A 216 -9.90 -4.85 -11.93
N LEU A 217 -8.93 -4.49 -12.75
CA LEU A 217 -9.00 -3.30 -13.61
C LEU A 217 -10.17 -3.37 -14.59
N ASN A 218 -10.31 -4.50 -15.29
CA ASN A 218 -11.40 -4.71 -16.21
C ASN A 218 -12.76 -4.61 -15.50
N MET A 219 -12.91 -5.25 -14.35
CA MET A 219 -14.15 -5.17 -13.54
C MET A 219 -14.44 -3.74 -13.10
N TYR A 220 -13.42 -3.01 -12.64
CA TYR A 220 -13.56 -1.63 -12.20
C TYR A 220 -14.03 -0.72 -13.34
N TYR A 221 -13.37 -0.75 -14.50
CA TYR A 221 -13.72 0.10 -15.63
C TYR A 221 -15.06 -0.27 -16.28
N LEU A 222 -15.42 -1.56 -16.34
CA LEU A 222 -16.75 -1.98 -16.80
C LEU A 222 -17.85 -1.43 -15.87
N SER A 223 -17.62 -1.42 -14.56
CA SER A 223 -18.59 -0.87 -13.61
C SER A 223 -18.85 0.62 -13.82
N LEU A 224 -17.83 1.40 -14.23
CA LEU A 224 -18.00 2.83 -14.53
C LEU A 224 -18.83 3.08 -15.80
N ILE A 225 -18.71 2.21 -16.79
CA ILE A 225 -19.51 2.32 -18.05
C ILE A 225 -20.98 2.10 -17.75
N HIS A 226 -21.33 1.11 -16.95
CA HIS A 226 -22.73 0.82 -16.58
C HIS A 226 -23.39 1.94 -15.74
N ILE A 227 -22.62 2.68 -14.96
CA ILE A 227 -23.13 3.83 -14.18
C ILE A 227 -23.40 5.03 -15.09
N SER A 228 -22.68 5.17 -16.20
CA SER A 228 -22.80 6.30 -17.13
C SER A 228 -23.86 6.13 -18.22
N GLU A 229 -24.44 4.92 -18.39
CA GLU A 229 -25.59 4.72 -19.28
C GLU A 229 -26.89 5.16 -18.56
N PRO A 230 -27.60 6.21 -19.07
CA PRO A 230 -28.90 6.54 -18.53
C PRO A 230 -29.85 5.36 -18.77
N THR A 231 -30.50 4.88 -17.71
CA THR A 231 -31.61 3.92 -17.83
C THR A 231 -32.60 4.47 -18.83
N ARG A 232 -32.71 3.88 -20.03
CA ARG A 232 -33.78 4.19 -20.96
C ARG A 232 -35.10 3.92 -20.24
N PRO A 233 -36.02 4.90 -20.15
CA PRO A 233 -37.35 4.63 -19.64
C PRO A 233 -37.96 3.55 -20.52
N ALA A 234 -38.54 2.52 -19.92
CA ALA A 234 -39.35 1.54 -20.62
C ALA A 234 -40.55 2.29 -21.22
N ILE A 235 -40.70 2.22 -22.53
CA ILE A 235 -41.86 2.71 -23.30
C ILE A 235 -43.01 1.73 -23.11
#